data_fff24d8984ec28abebd6d9c6f71a1297
#
_entry.id   fff24d8984ec28abebd6d9c6f71a1297
#
_cell.length_a   1.000
_cell.length_b   1.000
_cell.length_c   1.000
_cell.angle_alpha   90.00
_cell.angle_beta   90.00
_cell.angle_gamma   90.00
#
_symmetry.space_group_name_H-M   'P 1'
#
loop_
_entity.id
_entity.type
_entity.pdbx_description
1 polymer ?
#
loop_
_entity_poly.entity_id
_entity_poly.type
_entity_poly.pdbx_seq_one_letter_code
_entity_poly.pdbx_strand_id
1 'polypeptide(L)'
;TMIAHTLHNSFLDCNAFLGGLSKNFESNLHLSNKSNLVVVEADEFDRSFLTLAPQIAVVTATDADHLDIYGTYEEYLKSFEQFVALIKPGGALIMKYGLPIKPDVQEGVKIYTYSVDKGDFHAENIKIANGKITFDVVYPLGILKGVDLGVPVYINIENAIATCAVSLMKGLSHEEIRKAIASFQGVSRRFDFHIKQDNLVLVDDYAHHPNEVKASIESLRRLYSDKKLTGVFQPHLYTRTRDFADEFAASLSLLDEVLLLDIYPAREEPIEGVTSQIILDKVTAKEKRLVSKNELLDYVRTHSIEVLATIGAGDINLMLPQIKNIL
;
A
#
# COMPACT_ATOMS: atom_id res chain seq x y z
N THR A 1 -1.82 -4.14 -8.93
CA THR A 1 -0.63 -3.67 -9.67
C THR A 1 0.47 -4.73 -9.68
N MET A 2 0.91 -5.31 -8.54
CA MET A 2 2.03 -6.29 -8.47
C MET A 2 1.77 -7.55 -9.29
N ILE A 3 0.54 -8.09 -9.28
CA ILE A 3 0.14 -9.23 -10.14
C ILE A 3 0.33 -8.87 -11.63
N ALA A 4 -0.16 -7.71 -12.06
CA ALA A 4 -0.03 -7.27 -13.44
C ALA A 4 1.44 -7.14 -13.85
N HIS A 5 2.28 -6.52 -13.01
CA HIS A 5 3.71 -6.41 -13.25
C HIS A 5 4.38 -7.79 -13.38
N THR A 6 4.01 -8.75 -12.52
CA THR A 6 4.59 -10.10 -12.54
C THR A 6 4.19 -10.88 -13.81
N LEU A 7 2.92 -10.81 -14.21
CA LEU A 7 2.47 -11.45 -15.43
C LEU A 7 3.06 -10.81 -16.68
N HIS A 8 3.15 -9.46 -16.72
CA HIS A 8 3.76 -8.73 -17.82
C HIS A 8 5.24 -9.13 -18.04
N ASN A 9 5.99 -9.33 -16.96
CA ASN A 9 7.40 -9.74 -17.01
C ASN A 9 7.59 -11.26 -17.14
N SER A 10 6.57 -11.99 -17.57
CA SER A 10 6.60 -13.43 -17.82
C SER A 10 6.30 -13.74 -19.28
N PHE A 11 6.34 -15.01 -19.64
CA PHE A 11 5.95 -15.47 -20.99
C PHE A 11 4.47 -15.22 -21.31
N LEU A 12 3.63 -14.97 -20.32
CA LEU A 12 2.17 -14.79 -20.50
C LEU A 12 1.78 -13.39 -20.94
N ASP A 13 2.48 -12.35 -20.42
CA ASP A 13 2.04 -10.96 -20.51
C ASP A 13 0.59 -10.76 -20.03
N CYS A 14 0.07 -9.54 -19.97
CA CYS A 14 -1.33 -9.26 -19.65
C CYS A 14 -1.75 -7.85 -20.05
N ASN A 15 -3.05 -7.63 -20.16
CA ASN A 15 -3.65 -6.30 -20.07
C ASN A 15 -3.90 -5.98 -18.58
N ALA A 16 -3.84 -4.71 -18.20
CA ALA A 16 -4.04 -4.30 -16.82
C ALA A 16 -4.84 -3.00 -16.73
N PHE A 17 -5.86 -3.02 -15.85
CA PHE A 17 -6.63 -1.85 -15.43
C PHE A 17 -6.42 -1.69 -13.92
N LEU A 18 -5.72 -0.62 -13.53
CA LEU A 18 -5.20 -0.42 -12.17
C LEU A 18 -5.81 0.81 -11.53
N GLY A 19 -6.03 0.79 -10.22
CA GLY A 19 -6.59 1.92 -9.46
C GLY A 19 -5.60 3.06 -9.23
N GLY A 20 -4.28 2.81 -9.37
CA GLY A 20 -3.24 3.81 -9.18
C GLY A 20 -2.19 3.82 -10.28
N LEU A 21 -1.42 4.89 -10.39
CA LEU A 21 -0.32 5.02 -11.36
C LEU A 21 0.82 4.08 -10.99
N SER A 22 0.99 3.01 -11.77
CA SER A 22 2.12 2.09 -11.62
C SER A 22 3.41 2.76 -12.06
N LYS A 23 4.45 2.67 -11.23
CA LYS A 23 5.78 3.20 -11.59
C LYS A 23 6.48 2.37 -12.68
N ASN A 24 6.14 1.08 -12.80
CA ASN A 24 6.69 0.21 -13.83
C ASN A 24 6.04 0.42 -15.20
N PHE A 25 4.75 0.77 -15.24
CA PHE A 25 4.01 1.02 -16.48
C PHE A 25 3.93 2.51 -16.82
N GLU A 26 4.28 3.41 -15.89
CA GLU A 26 4.07 4.86 -15.97
C GLU A 26 2.61 5.23 -16.30
N SER A 27 1.68 4.35 -15.94
CA SER A 27 0.25 4.43 -16.25
C SER A 27 -0.57 3.57 -15.28
N ASN A 28 -1.86 3.81 -15.24
CA ASN A 28 -2.84 2.90 -14.64
C ASN A 28 -3.50 1.96 -15.65
N LEU A 29 -3.10 2.04 -16.92
CA LEU A 29 -3.53 1.19 -18.01
C LEU A 29 -2.31 0.58 -18.70
N HIS A 30 -2.33 -0.74 -18.90
CA HIS A 30 -1.37 -1.44 -19.76
C HIS A 30 -2.14 -2.34 -20.74
N LEU A 31 -1.81 -2.26 -22.01
CA LEU A 31 -2.42 -3.09 -23.04
C LEU A 31 -1.35 -3.95 -23.71
N SER A 32 -1.57 -5.26 -23.70
CA SER A 32 -0.73 -6.23 -24.38
C SER A 32 -1.25 -6.50 -25.79
N ASN A 33 -0.36 -6.61 -26.73
CA ASN A 33 -0.67 -7.09 -28.10
C ASN A 33 -0.45 -8.61 -28.25
N LYS A 34 -0.11 -9.31 -27.16
CA LYS A 34 0.25 -10.75 -27.16
C LYS A 34 -0.68 -11.59 -26.30
N SER A 35 -1.37 -10.99 -25.33
CA SER A 35 -2.10 -11.71 -24.29
C SER A 35 -3.56 -11.29 -24.20
N ASN A 36 -4.43 -12.28 -23.97
CA ASN A 36 -5.84 -12.07 -23.62
C ASN A 36 -6.09 -12.08 -22.10
N LEU A 37 -5.05 -12.25 -21.31
CA LEU A 37 -5.17 -12.13 -19.84
C LEU A 37 -5.45 -10.69 -19.48
N VAL A 38 -6.35 -10.49 -18.53
CA VAL A 38 -6.68 -9.17 -17.99
C VAL A 38 -6.54 -9.21 -16.49
N VAL A 39 -5.80 -8.27 -15.93
CA VAL A 39 -5.74 -7.98 -14.50
C VAL A 39 -6.52 -6.70 -14.24
N VAL A 40 -7.55 -6.79 -13.43
CA VAL A 40 -8.42 -5.66 -13.08
C VAL A 40 -8.37 -5.44 -11.58
N GLU A 41 -8.19 -4.19 -11.15
CA GLU A 41 -8.48 -3.81 -9.78
C GLU A 41 -10.00 -3.71 -9.63
N ALA A 42 -10.57 -4.65 -8.88
CA ALA A 42 -12.01 -4.78 -8.69
C ALA A 42 -12.46 -3.74 -7.65
N ASP A 43 -13.16 -2.70 -8.11
CA ASP A 43 -13.62 -1.58 -7.28
C ASP A 43 -14.96 -1.93 -6.63
N GLU A 44 -15.02 -1.92 -5.31
CA GLU A 44 -16.20 -2.20 -4.53
C GLU A 44 -17.07 -0.96 -4.29
N PHE A 45 -16.55 0.25 -4.48
CA PHE A 45 -17.16 1.51 -4.07
C PHE A 45 -18.67 1.61 -4.43
N ASP A 46 -19.02 1.38 -5.69
CA ASP A 46 -20.40 1.44 -6.22
C ASP A 46 -20.93 0.06 -6.63
N ARG A 47 -20.34 -1.01 -6.10
CA ARG A 47 -20.61 -2.40 -6.49
C ARG A 47 -20.23 -2.73 -7.94
N SER A 48 -19.41 -1.91 -8.62
CA SER A 48 -19.02 -2.15 -10.01
C SER A 48 -18.28 -3.47 -10.19
N PHE A 49 -17.55 -3.96 -9.17
CA PHE A 49 -16.90 -5.28 -9.19
C PHE A 49 -17.89 -6.44 -9.41
N LEU A 50 -19.19 -6.28 -9.11
CA LEU A 50 -20.22 -7.29 -9.37
C LEU A 50 -20.58 -7.46 -10.86
N THR A 51 -20.07 -6.59 -11.74
CA THR A 51 -20.18 -6.77 -13.19
C THR A 51 -19.09 -7.65 -13.78
N LEU A 52 -18.10 -8.02 -12.98
CA LEU A 52 -16.98 -8.85 -13.40
C LEU A 52 -17.34 -10.34 -13.36
N ALA A 53 -16.64 -11.14 -14.16
CA ALA A 53 -16.74 -12.61 -14.13
C ALA A 53 -15.32 -13.21 -14.15
N PRO A 54 -14.61 -13.18 -12.99
CA PRO A 54 -13.20 -13.52 -12.93
C PRO A 54 -12.97 -15.04 -13.05
N GLN A 55 -11.82 -15.41 -13.64
CA GLN A 55 -11.29 -16.78 -13.55
C GLN A 55 -10.56 -17.00 -12.21
N ILE A 56 -9.87 -15.97 -11.74
CA ILE A 56 -9.21 -15.93 -10.42
C ILE A 56 -9.62 -14.63 -9.75
N ALA A 57 -10.17 -14.71 -8.54
CA ALA A 57 -10.42 -13.56 -7.69
C ALA A 57 -9.45 -13.56 -6.51
N VAL A 58 -8.96 -12.37 -6.16
CA VAL A 58 -8.14 -12.16 -4.96
C VAL A 58 -8.88 -11.19 -4.05
N VAL A 59 -9.14 -11.59 -2.80
CA VAL A 59 -9.78 -10.75 -1.78
C VAL A 59 -8.74 -10.44 -0.69
N THR A 60 -8.36 -9.17 -0.57
CA THR A 60 -7.27 -8.74 0.30
C THR A 60 -7.72 -8.22 1.65
N ALA A 61 -8.88 -7.59 1.71
CA ALA A 61 -9.48 -7.01 2.91
C ALA A 61 -10.99 -6.89 2.73
N THR A 62 -11.71 -6.81 3.84
CA THR A 62 -13.15 -6.53 3.90
C THR A 62 -13.46 -5.63 5.09
N ASP A 63 -12.51 -4.75 5.48
CA ASP A 63 -12.74 -3.76 6.53
C ASP A 63 -13.88 -2.81 6.11
N ALA A 64 -14.65 -2.34 7.09
CA ALA A 64 -15.80 -1.49 6.82
C ALA A 64 -15.38 -0.19 6.12
N ASP A 65 -15.86 -0.01 4.91
CA ASP A 65 -15.69 1.20 4.11
C ASP A 65 -16.97 1.48 3.33
N HIS A 66 -17.11 2.70 2.79
CA HIS A 66 -18.21 3.10 1.93
C HIS A 66 -19.62 2.81 2.51
N LEU A 67 -19.78 2.95 3.86
CA LEU A 67 -21.06 2.67 4.53
C LEU A 67 -22.17 3.65 4.13
N ASP A 68 -21.85 4.79 3.56
CA ASP A 68 -22.79 5.70 2.90
C ASP A 68 -23.46 5.08 1.67
N ILE A 69 -22.78 4.15 0.99
CA ILE A 69 -23.29 3.40 -0.17
C ILE A 69 -23.94 2.09 0.26
N TYR A 70 -23.31 1.37 1.21
CA TYR A 70 -23.74 0.04 1.62
C TYR A 70 -24.78 0.04 2.74
N GLY A 71 -24.86 1.11 3.52
CA GLY A 71 -25.74 1.24 4.68
C GLY A 71 -25.22 0.54 5.93
N THR A 72 -24.86 -0.75 5.86
CA THR A 72 -24.32 -1.53 6.97
C THR A 72 -23.10 -2.36 6.55
N TYR A 73 -22.32 -2.76 7.55
CA TYR A 73 -21.16 -3.64 7.32
C TYR A 73 -21.60 -5.02 6.81
N GLU A 74 -22.74 -5.53 7.25
CA GLU A 74 -23.30 -6.80 6.79
C GLU A 74 -23.62 -6.77 5.30
N GLU A 75 -24.21 -5.66 4.81
CA GLU A 75 -24.49 -5.49 3.37
C GLU A 75 -23.20 -5.31 2.56
N TYR A 76 -22.16 -4.69 3.14
CA TYR A 76 -20.84 -4.61 2.55
C TYR A 76 -20.25 -6.02 2.38
N LEU A 77 -20.24 -6.87 3.44
CA LEU A 77 -19.74 -8.24 3.37
C LEU A 77 -20.51 -9.11 2.37
N LYS A 78 -21.86 -9.00 2.31
CA LYS A 78 -22.67 -9.71 1.31
C LYS A 78 -22.27 -9.39 -0.13
N SER A 79 -21.84 -8.17 -0.40
CA SER A 79 -21.35 -7.80 -1.74
C SER A 79 -20.07 -8.55 -2.11
N PHE A 80 -19.17 -8.79 -1.16
CA PHE A 80 -18.00 -9.65 -1.40
C PHE A 80 -18.39 -11.12 -1.58
N GLU A 81 -19.38 -11.62 -0.83
CA GLU A 81 -19.92 -12.98 -1.04
C GLU A 81 -20.55 -13.11 -2.43
N GLN A 82 -21.28 -12.10 -2.90
CA GLN A 82 -21.78 -12.04 -4.28
C GLN A 82 -20.66 -12.01 -5.31
N PHE A 83 -19.62 -11.22 -5.07
CA PHE A 83 -18.46 -11.13 -5.98
C PHE A 83 -17.75 -12.48 -6.12
N VAL A 84 -17.48 -13.20 -5.04
CA VAL A 84 -16.80 -14.51 -5.11
C VAL A 84 -17.67 -15.57 -5.78
N ALA A 85 -19.01 -15.47 -5.72
CA ALA A 85 -19.93 -16.34 -6.43
C ALA A 85 -19.88 -16.14 -7.97
N LEU A 86 -19.34 -15.03 -8.46
CA LEU A 86 -19.15 -14.76 -9.90
C LEU A 86 -17.90 -15.43 -10.48
N ILE A 87 -17.06 -16.07 -9.67
CA ILE A 87 -15.89 -16.80 -10.15
C ILE A 87 -16.36 -17.92 -11.08
N LYS A 88 -15.80 -17.96 -12.27
CA LYS A 88 -16.16 -18.97 -13.28
C LYS A 88 -15.87 -20.39 -12.80
N PRO A 89 -16.68 -21.39 -13.21
CA PRO A 89 -16.43 -22.80 -12.91
C PRO A 89 -14.99 -23.21 -13.25
N GLY A 90 -14.34 -23.97 -12.36
CA GLY A 90 -12.94 -24.36 -12.51
C GLY A 90 -11.93 -23.25 -12.25
N GLY A 91 -12.39 -22.10 -11.77
CA GLY A 91 -11.55 -20.97 -11.36
C GLY A 91 -10.95 -21.12 -9.97
N ALA A 92 -10.48 -20.02 -9.38
CA ALA A 92 -9.92 -19.99 -8.05
C ALA A 92 -10.27 -18.71 -7.28
N LEU A 93 -10.54 -18.86 -5.98
CA LEU A 93 -10.57 -17.79 -5.00
C LEU A 93 -9.28 -17.84 -4.19
N ILE A 94 -8.59 -16.71 -4.08
CA ILE A 94 -7.43 -16.50 -3.20
C ILE A 94 -7.85 -15.43 -2.20
N MET A 95 -8.10 -15.80 -0.94
CA MET A 95 -8.59 -14.84 0.04
C MET A 95 -7.66 -14.75 1.24
N LYS A 96 -7.52 -13.55 1.80
CA LYS A 96 -6.75 -13.38 3.02
C LYS A 96 -7.34 -14.22 4.14
N TYR A 97 -6.48 -14.87 4.91
CA TYR A 97 -6.89 -15.72 6.01
C TYR A 97 -7.64 -14.91 7.08
N GLY A 98 -8.78 -15.45 7.54
CA GLY A 98 -9.58 -14.86 8.61
C GLY A 98 -10.55 -13.75 8.18
N LEU A 99 -10.75 -13.53 6.88
CA LEU A 99 -11.80 -12.60 6.43
C LEU A 99 -13.19 -13.15 6.81
N PRO A 100 -14.12 -12.29 7.28
CA PRO A 100 -15.44 -12.68 7.79
C PRO A 100 -16.48 -12.92 6.68
N ILE A 101 -16.05 -13.30 5.48
CA ILE A 101 -16.94 -13.70 4.38
C ILE A 101 -17.08 -15.22 4.30
N LYS A 102 -18.25 -15.69 3.90
CA LYS A 102 -18.54 -17.10 3.67
C LYS A 102 -18.63 -17.33 2.16
N PRO A 103 -17.57 -17.81 1.50
CA PRO A 103 -17.57 -17.93 0.06
C PRO A 103 -18.52 -19.05 -0.37
N ASP A 104 -19.57 -18.69 -1.10
CA ASP A 104 -20.44 -19.60 -1.83
C ASP A 104 -20.02 -19.57 -3.30
N VAL A 105 -19.12 -20.47 -3.70
CA VAL A 105 -18.50 -20.45 -5.02
C VAL A 105 -19.09 -21.53 -5.92
N GLN A 106 -18.98 -21.35 -7.24
CA GLN A 106 -19.46 -22.30 -8.22
C GLN A 106 -18.69 -23.62 -8.18
N GLU A 107 -19.31 -24.67 -8.72
CA GLU A 107 -18.71 -26.01 -8.77
C GLU A 107 -17.33 -26.00 -9.44
N GLY A 108 -16.38 -26.70 -8.82
CA GLY A 108 -15.00 -26.80 -9.32
C GLY A 108 -14.11 -25.60 -9.04
N VAL A 109 -14.62 -24.53 -8.41
CA VAL A 109 -13.79 -23.40 -7.96
C VAL A 109 -12.98 -23.84 -6.74
N LYS A 110 -11.66 -23.62 -6.79
CA LYS A 110 -10.75 -23.91 -5.68
C LYS A 110 -10.61 -22.68 -4.78
N ILE A 111 -10.68 -22.90 -3.47
CA ILE A 111 -10.49 -21.84 -2.48
C ILE A 111 -9.13 -22.02 -1.83
N TYR A 112 -8.34 -20.95 -1.81
CA TYR A 112 -7.06 -20.88 -1.11
C TYR A 112 -7.03 -19.66 -0.20
N THR A 113 -6.40 -19.83 0.94
CA THR A 113 -6.17 -18.77 1.91
C THR A 113 -4.71 -18.35 1.91
N TYR A 114 -4.46 -17.05 2.21
CA TYR A 114 -3.12 -16.54 2.37
C TYR A 114 -3.01 -15.54 3.51
N SER A 115 -1.86 -15.46 4.15
CA SER A 115 -1.45 -14.38 5.05
C SER A 115 0.06 -14.40 5.23
N VAL A 116 0.59 -13.52 6.08
CA VAL A 116 2.04 -13.54 6.36
C VAL A 116 2.45 -14.87 7.04
N ASP A 117 1.64 -15.38 7.98
CA ASP A 117 2.00 -16.48 8.88
C ASP A 117 1.09 -17.71 8.80
N LYS A 118 0.00 -17.68 8.03
CA LYS A 118 -1.03 -18.71 7.99
C LYS A 118 -1.65 -18.84 6.59
N GLY A 119 -2.40 -19.95 6.42
CA GLY A 119 -3.10 -20.23 5.18
C GLY A 119 -2.31 -21.15 4.26
N ASP A 120 -2.92 -21.45 3.11
CA ASP A 120 -2.33 -22.32 2.08
C ASP A 120 -1.07 -21.70 1.46
N PHE A 121 -1.03 -20.37 1.42
CA PHE A 121 0.15 -19.58 1.01
C PHE A 121 0.55 -18.66 2.17
N HIS A 122 1.78 -18.78 2.63
CA HIS A 122 2.30 -17.94 3.72
C HIS A 122 3.81 -17.75 3.60
N ALA A 123 4.35 -16.79 4.36
CA ALA A 123 5.77 -16.51 4.37
C ALA A 123 6.49 -17.29 5.48
N GLU A 124 7.72 -17.70 5.19
CA GLU A 124 8.69 -18.18 6.16
C GLU A 124 10.02 -17.44 6.01
N ASN A 125 10.88 -17.54 7.00
CA ASN A 125 12.25 -16.99 6.96
C ASN A 125 12.31 -15.49 6.61
N ILE A 126 11.34 -14.70 7.10
CA ILE A 126 11.30 -13.25 6.85
C ILE A 126 12.52 -12.58 7.47
N LYS A 127 13.25 -11.82 6.65
CA LYS A 127 14.41 -11.01 7.06
C LYS A 127 14.17 -9.56 6.65
N ILE A 128 14.27 -8.66 7.60
CA ILE A 128 14.14 -7.21 7.40
C ILE A 128 15.44 -6.57 7.86
N ALA A 129 16.21 -6.05 6.94
CA ALA A 129 17.47 -5.37 7.22
C ALA A 129 17.92 -4.49 6.05
N ASN A 130 18.60 -3.39 6.36
CA ASN A 130 19.26 -2.53 5.38
C ASN A 130 18.33 -2.11 4.22
N GLY A 131 17.10 -1.71 4.53
CA GLY A 131 16.12 -1.28 3.52
C GLY A 131 15.64 -2.39 2.59
N LYS A 132 15.76 -3.67 2.99
CA LYS A 132 15.30 -4.84 2.23
C LYS A 132 14.40 -5.72 3.07
N ILE A 133 13.48 -6.41 2.40
CA ILE A 133 12.68 -7.50 2.96
C ILE A 133 12.82 -8.69 2.05
N THR A 134 13.31 -9.82 2.60
CA THR A 134 13.39 -11.10 1.89
C THR A 134 12.69 -12.18 2.69
N PHE A 135 12.07 -13.15 2.02
CA PHE A 135 11.36 -14.26 2.64
C PHE A 135 11.18 -15.43 1.67
N ASP A 136 10.74 -16.55 2.20
CA ASP A 136 10.30 -17.70 1.42
C ASP A 136 8.77 -17.75 1.40
N VAL A 137 8.16 -18.23 0.30
CA VAL A 137 6.70 -18.45 0.22
C VAL A 137 6.44 -19.95 0.21
N VAL A 138 5.79 -20.43 1.26
CA VAL A 138 5.24 -21.80 1.35
C VAL A 138 3.91 -21.83 0.61
N TYR A 139 3.69 -22.89 -0.16
CA TYR A 139 2.44 -23.10 -0.89
C TYR A 139 2.13 -24.63 -0.96
N PRO A 140 0.91 -25.07 -1.33
CA PRO A 140 0.51 -26.47 -1.24
C PRO A 140 1.41 -27.49 -1.94
N LEU A 141 2.18 -27.05 -2.96
CA LEU A 141 3.03 -27.93 -3.76
C LEU A 141 4.54 -27.75 -3.49
N GLY A 142 4.94 -26.88 -2.57
CA GLY A 142 6.35 -26.65 -2.27
C GLY A 142 6.68 -25.32 -1.63
N ILE A 143 7.90 -24.88 -1.84
CA ILE A 143 8.42 -23.63 -1.28
C ILE A 143 9.12 -22.83 -2.39
N LEU A 144 8.70 -21.58 -2.61
CA LEU A 144 9.40 -20.60 -3.42
C LEU A 144 10.36 -19.83 -2.51
N LYS A 145 11.65 -20.10 -2.63
CA LYS A 145 12.69 -19.53 -1.77
C LYS A 145 13.22 -18.21 -2.28
N GLY A 146 13.56 -17.31 -1.36
CA GLY A 146 14.36 -16.11 -1.64
C GLY A 146 13.60 -15.06 -2.45
N VAL A 147 12.36 -14.76 -2.08
CA VAL A 147 11.61 -13.63 -2.63
C VAL A 147 12.16 -12.35 -2.03
N ASP A 148 12.61 -11.40 -2.86
CA ASP A 148 13.09 -10.07 -2.47
C ASP A 148 12.06 -9.03 -2.92
N LEU A 149 11.62 -8.17 -2.01
CA LEU A 149 10.64 -7.12 -2.32
C LEU A 149 11.31 -5.91 -2.96
N GLY A 150 10.92 -5.56 -4.19
CA GLY A 150 11.34 -4.30 -4.82
C GLY A 150 10.92 -3.07 -4.02
N VAL A 151 9.69 -3.09 -3.48
CA VAL A 151 9.20 -2.10 -2.51
C VAL A 151 9.08 -2.76 -1.13
N PRO A 152 10.10 -2.61 -0.27
CA PRO A 152 10.22 -3.33 0.99
C PRO A 152 9.37 -2.70 2.10
N VAL A 153 8.06 -2.83 2.02
CA VAL A 153 7.12 -2.47 3.07
C VAL A 153 6.39 -3.71 3.55
N TYR A 154 6.09 -3.80 4.86
CA TYR A 154 5.60 -5.03 5.47
C TYR A 154 4.32 -5.56 4.83
N ILE A 155 3.38 -4.67 4.48
CA ILE A 155 2.14 -5.05 3.79
C ILE A 155 2.39 -5.69 2.42
N ASN A 156 3.50 -5.36 1.77
CA ASN A 156 3.86 -5.96 0.49
C ASN A 156 4.30 -7.43 0.62
N ILE A 157 4.57 -7.95 1.81
CA ILE A 157 4.75 -9.39 2.01
C ILE A 157 3.44 -10.10 1.65
N GLU A 158 2.29 -9.64 2.19
CA GLU A 158 0.97 -10.20 1.87
C GLU A 158 0.64 -10.03 0.37
N ASN A 159 0.89 -8.85 -0.18
CA ASN A 159 0.66 -8.59 -1.61
C ASN A 159 1.51 -9.50 -2.51
N ALA A 160 2.76 -9.76 -2.12
CA ALA A 160 3.65 -10.67 -2.85
C ALA A 160 3.21 -12.13 -2.71
N ILE A 161 2.73 -12.57 -1.53
CA ILE A 161 2.19 -13.92 -1.34
C ILE A 161 0.98 -14.14 -2.26
N ALA A 162 0.02 -13.21 -2.28
CA ALA A 162 -1.12 -13.27 -3.19
C ALA A 162 -0.69 -13.27 -4.67
N THR A 163 0.33 -12.47 -5.00
CA THR A 163 0.92 -12.43 -6.35
C THR A 163 1.58 -13.77 -6.70
N CYS A 164 2.33 -14.38 -5.78
CA CYS A 164 2.93 -15.71 -5.96
C CYS A 164 1.85 -16.76 -6.19
N ALA A 165 0.74 -16.72 -5.43
CA ALA A 165 -0.36 -17.66 -5.59
C ALA A 165 -0.96 -17.61 -7.01
N VAL A 166 -1.30 -16.39 -7.50
CA VAL A 166 -1.80 -16.21 -8.88
C VAL A 166 -0.77 -16.67 -9.90
N SER A 167 0.49 -16.29 -9.73
CA SER A 167 1.57 -16.58 -10.67
C SER A 167 1.86 -18.08 -10.79
N LEU A 168 1.92 -18.79 -9.65
CA LEU A 168 2.09 -20.25 -9.62
C LEU A 168 0.90 -20.98 -10.25
N MET A 169 -0.33 -20.53 -10.02
CA MET A 169 -1.52 -21.09 -10.69
C MET A 169 -1.50 -20.87 -12.21
N LYS A 170 -0.85 -19.81 -12.67
CA LYS A 170 -0.65 -19.50 -14.09
C LYS A 170 0.58 -20.20 -14.69
N GLY A 171 1.31 -20.98 -13.92
CA GLY A 171 2.44 -21.78 -14.39
C GLY A 171 3.76 -21.03 -14.53
N LEU A 172 3.91 -19.86 -13.90
CA LEU A 172 5.19 -19.16 -13.88
C LEU A 172 6.21 -19.95 -13.06
N SER A 173 7.45 -19.93 -13.52
CA SER A 173 8.58 -20.49 -12.79
C SER A 173 8.92 -19.64 -11.56
N HIS A 174 9.55 -20.27 -10.56
CA HIS A 174 10.05 -19.56 -9.37
C HIS A 174 11.01 -18.42 -9.71
N GLU A 175 11.78 -18.56 -10.79
CA GLU A 175 12.74 -17.53 -11.21
C GLU A 175 12.04 -16.31 -11.80
N GLU A 176 11.04 -16.51 -12.67
CA GLU A 176 10.23 -15.41 -13.22
C GLU A 176 9.55 -14.64 -12.09
N ILE A 177 8.93 -15.34 -11.13
CA ILE A 177 8.24 -14.71 -10.01
C ILE A 177 9.22 -13.88 -9.17
N ARG A 178 10.38 -14.44 -8.78
CA ARG A 178 11.39 -13.70 -8.00
C ARG A 178 11.87 -12.46 -8.71
N LYS A 179 12.24 -12.58 -9.99
CA LYS A 179 12.72 -11.44 -10.80
C LYS A 179 11.67 -10.33 -10.90
N ALA A 180 10.43 -10.71 -11.16
CA ALA A 180 9.35 -9.74 -11.30
C ALA A 180 9.04 -9.02 -9.96
N ILE A 181 8.93 -9.75 -8.85
CA ILE A 181 8.69 -9.12 -7.55
C ILE A 181 9.85 -8.20 -7.15
N ALA A 182 11.11 -8.61 -7.39
CA ALA A 182 12.28 -7.79 -7.10
C ALA A 182 12.36 -6.51 -7.95
N SER A 183 11.85 -6.53 -9.18
CA SER A 183 11.82 -5.37 -10.08
C SER A 183 10.57 -4.49 -9.94
N PHE A 184 9.63 -4.86 -9.06
CA PHE A 184 8.43 -4.07 -8.80
C PHE A 184 8.78 -2.75 -8.11
N GLN A 185 8.39 -1.62 -8.70
CA GLN A 185 8.69 -0.27 -8.22
C GLN A 185 7.54 0.38 -7.46
N GLY A 186 6.40 -0.29 -7.37
CA GLY A 186 5.24 0.20 -6.62
C GLY A 186 4.27 1.05 -7.43
N VAL A 187 3.47 1.77 -6.68
CA VAL A 187 2.46 2.71 -7.16
C VAL A 187 2.85 4.09 -6.65
N SER A 188 2.73 5.11 -7.49
CA SER A 188 3.03 6.48 -7.11
C SER A 188 2.26 6.89 -5.85
N ARG A 189 2.93 7.56 -4.94
CA ARG A 189 2.38 8.01 -3.65
C ARG A 189 1.93 6.89 -2.68
N ARG A 190 2.35 5.64 -2.88
CA ARG A 190 2.10 4.53 -1.96
C ARG A 190 3.43 3.96 -1.48
N PHE A 191 3.94 4.47 -0.35
CA PHE A 191 5.28 4.17 0.15
C PHE A 191 6.33 4.26 -0.97
N ASP A 192 6.30 5.39 -1.66
CA ASP A 192 6.99 5.64 -2.92
C ASP A 192 8.42 6.14 -2.68
N PHE A 193 9.41 5.31 -2.98
CA PHE A 193 10.82 5.70 -2.87
C PHE A 193 11.22 6.64 -4.01
N HIS A 194 11.58 7.88 -3.66
CA HIS A 194 12.16 8.88 -4.54
C HIS A 194 13.69 8.89 -4.51
N ILE A 195 14.28 8.63 -3.34
CA ILE A 195 15.71 8.40 -3.13
C ILE A 195 15.83 7.16 -2.23
N LYS A 196 16.71 6.21 -2.61
CA LYS A 196 16.98 4.99 -1.85
C LYS A 196 18.49 4.70 -1.88
N GLN A 197 19.23 5.38 -1.01
CA GLN A 197 20.68 5.26 -0.85
C GLN A 197 21.00 4.87 0.60
N ASP A 198 22.20 4.37 0.84
CA ASP A 198 22.60 3.92 2.18
C ASP A 198 22.55 5.03 3.23
N ASN A 199 22.88 6.26 2.85
CA ASN A 199 22.95 7.41 3.74
C ASN A 199 21.77 8.36 3.63
N LEU A 200 20.91 8.20 2.62
CA LEU A 200 19.79 9.10 2.35
C LEU A 200 18.60 8.34 1.75
N VAL A 201 17.45 8.50 2.39
CA VAL A 201 16.18 7.93 1.92
C VAL A 201 15.11 9.02 1.85
N LEU A 202 14.39 9.09 0.74
CA LEU A 202 13.21 9.95 0.57
C LEU A 202 12.03 9.08 0.14
N VAL A 203 10.98 9.05 0.97
CA VAL A 203 9.74 8.31 0.72
C VAL A 203 8.56 9.26 0.71
N ASP A 204 7.64 9.07 -0.23
CA ASP A 204 6.32 9.73 -0.25
C ASP A 204 5.20 8.72 -0.01
N ASP A 205 4.26 9.06 0.86
CA ASP A 205 3.10 8.21 1.14
C ASP A 205 1.81 9.03 1.20
N TYR A 206 0.79 8.53 0.52
CA TYR A 206 -0.56 9.12 0.51
C TYR A 206 -1.31 8.94 1.82
N ALA A 207 -0.72 8.24 2.79
CA ALA A 207 -1.32 7.96 4.09
C ALA A 207 -1.93 9.21 4.72
N HIS A 208 -3.22 9.16 5.02
CA HIS A 208 -4.01 10.30 5.48
C HIS A 208 -5.04 9.94 6.56
N HIS A 209 -5.10 8.69 6.96
CA HIS A 209 -5.80 8.21 8.15
C HIS A 209 -4.78 7.81 9.22
N PRO A 210 -5.05 7.96 10.53
CA PRO A 210 -4.08 7.66 11.59
C PRO A 210 -3.45 6.27 11.49
N ASN A 211 -4.24 5.25 11.19
CA ASN A 211 -3.74 3.87 11.04
C ASN A 211 -2.78 3.72 9.87
N GLU A 212 -3.03 4.40 8.74
CA GLU A 212 -2.15 4.40 7.58
C GLU A 212 -0.84 5.11 7.89
N VAL A 213 -0.91 6.30 8.52
CA VAL A 213 0.26 7.08 8.96
C VAL A 213 1.12 6.26 9.92
N LYS A 214 0.49 5.60 10.89
CA LYS A 214 1.17 4.69 11.83
C LYS A 214 1.87 3.55 11.08
N ALA A 215 1.16 2.86 10.20
CA ALA A 215 1.71 1.72 9.44
C ALA A 215 2.90 2.14 8.57
N SER A 216 2.83 3.32 7.94
CA SER A 216 3.92 3.90 7.15
C SER A 216 5.15 4.16 8.02
N ILE A 217 4.98 4.85 9.15
CA ILE A 217 6.08 5.18 10.06
C ILE A 217 6.70 3.91 10.69
N GLU A 218 5.88 2.96 11.15
CA GLU A 218 6.37 1.68 11.67
C GLU A 218 7.15 0.89 10.61
N SER A 219 6.73 0.94 9.35
CA SER A 219 7.46 0.30 8.26
C SER A 219 8.84 0.94 8.05
N LEU A 220 8.92 2.27 8.06
CA LEU A 220 10.22 2.98 8.00
C LEU A 220 11.10 2.65 9.19
N ARG A 221 10.54 2.61 10.40
CA ARG A 221 11.29 2.28 11.63
C ARG A 221 11.87 0.87 11.59
N ARG A 222 11.14 -0.10 11.03
CA ARG A 222 11.62 -1.48 10.86
C ARG A 222 12.73 -1.58 9.82
N LEU A 223 12.62 -0.81 8.73
CA LEU A 223 13.59 -0.81 7.63
C LEU A 223 14.91 -0.10 7.99
N TYR A 224 14.80 0.96 8.80
CA TYR A 224 15.88 1.91 9.10
C TYR A 224 15.95 2.17 10.61
N SER A 225 16.10 1.10 11.40
CA SER A 225 16.03 1.14 12.87
C SER A 225 17.13 1.98 13.53
N ASP A 226 18.25 2.15 12.86
CA ASP A 226 19.45 2.87 13.31
C ASP A 226 19.54 4.31 12.76
N LYS A 227 18.58 4.73 11.94
CA LYS A 227 18.55 6.05 11.31
C LYS A 227 17.55 7.00 11.96
N LYS A 228 17.87 8.31 11.90
CA LYS A 228 16.93 9.37 12.28
C LYS A 228 15.80 9.43 11.25
N LEU A 229 14.55 9.27 11.73
CA LEU A 229 13.34 9.40 10.90
C LEU A 229 12.75 10.80 11.06
N THR A 230 12.81 11.59 10.01
CA THR A 230 12.14 12.90 9.91
C THR A 230 10.87 12.75 9.07
N GLY A 231 9.72 13.06 9.63
CA GLY A 231 8.44 13.02 8.93
C GLY A 231 7.90 14.42 8.66
N VAL A 232 7.51 14.66 7.42
CA VAL A 232 6.72 15.82 7.03
C VAL A 232 5.29 15.37 6.85
N PHE A 233 4.38 15.83 7.69
CA PHE A 233 2.98 15.48 7.60
C PHE A 233 2.12 16.67 7.21
N GLN A 234 1.27 16.49 6.19
CA GLN A 234 0.25 17.45 5.81
C GLN A 234 -1.12 16.88 6.15
N PRO A 235 -1.79 17.37 7.20
CA PRO A 235 -3.16 16.94 7.51
C PRO A 235 -4.10 17.25 6.35
N HIS A 236 -5.08 16.37 6.12
CA HIS A 236 -6.05 16.50 5.04
C HIS A 236 -7.46 16.55 5.62
N LEU A 237 -8.22 17.62 5.29
CA LEU A 237 -9.54 17.97 5.80
C LEU A 237 -9.54 18.48 7.26
N TYR A 238 -10.29 19.53 7.51
CA TYR A 238 -10.47 20.09 8.85
C TYR A 238 -11.25 19.14 9.77
N THR A 239 -12.31 18.52 9.27
CA THR A 239 -13.11 17.56 10.03
C THR A 239 -12.28 16.39 10.51
N ARG A 240 -11.50 15.77 9.61
CA ARG A 240 -10.61 14.64 9.95
C ARG A 240 -9.52 15.06 10.94
N THR A 241 -8.94 16.25 10.76
CA THR A 241 -7.91 16.77 11.68
C THR A 241 -8.48 16.97 13.07
N ARG A 242 -9.68 17.52 13.21
CA ARG A 242 -10.38 17.68 14.49
C ARG A 242 -10.68 16.33 15.15
N ASP A 243 -11.28 15.42 14.38
CA ASP A 243 -11.84 14.18 14.92
C ASP A 243 -10.76 13.16 15.31
N PHE A 244 -9.58 13.20 14.67
CA PHE A 244 -8.50 12.25 14.89
C PHE A 244 -7.19 12.90 15.35
N ALA A 245 -7.24 14.07 15.99
CA ALA A 245 -6.02 14.79 16.42
C ALA A 245 -5.14 13.96 17.37
N ASP A 246 -5.75 13.21 18.30
CA ASP A 246 -5.05 12.37 19.26
C ASP A 246 -4.35 11.18 18.59
N GLU A 247 -5.05 10.51 17.69
CA GLU A 247 -4.54 9.35 16.97
C GLU A 247 -3.43 9.74 15.98
N PHE A 248 -3.56 10.90 15.30
CA PHE A 248 -2.48 11.44 14.48
C PHE A 248 -1.26 11.78 15.32
N ALA A 249 -1.44 12.44 16.45
CA ALA A 249 -0.33 12.78 17.34
C ALA A 249 0.38 11.53 17.87
N ALA A 250 -0.37 10.50 18.26
CA ALA A 250 0.19 9.22 18.69
C ALA A 250 1.01 8.55 17.56
N SER A 251 0.49 8.55 16.34
CA SER A 251 1.18 7.99 15.17
C SER A 251 2.47 8.75 14.83
N LEU A 252 2.40 10.08 14.78
CA LEU A 252 3.53 10.95 14.48
C LEU A 252 4.61 10.93 15.56
N SER A 253 4.23 10.64 16.83
CA SER A 253 5.17 10.53 17.96
C SER A 253 6.12 9.32 17.83
N LEU A 254 5.91 8.43 16.88
CA LEU A 254 6.83 7.34 16.53
C LEU A 254 8.05 7.82 15.70
N LEU A 255 8.02 9.04 15.20
CA LEU A 255 9.13 9.68 14.49
C LEU A 255 10.13 10.27 15.48
N ASP A 256 11.38 10.48 15.04
CA ASP A 256 12.37 11.24 15.81
C ASP A 256 12.12 12.74 15.69
N GLU A 257 11.65 13.17 14.50
CA GLU A 257 11.36 14.55 14.21
C GLU A 257 10.09 14.69 13.35
N VAL A 258 9.25 15.68 13.70
CA VAL A 258 7.98 15.98 13.03
C VAL A 258 7.98 17.41 12.50
N LEU A 259 7.85 17.54 11.19
CA LEU A 259 7.60 18.80 10.50
C LEU A 259 6.12 18.78 10.05
N LEU A 260 5.30 19.62 10.64
CA LEU A 260 3.86 19.64 10.40
C LEU A 260 3.50 20.82 9.51
N LEU A 261 2.85 20.55 8.38
CA LEU A 261 2.35 21.58 7.46
C LEU A 261 0.93 22.01 7.86
N ASP A 262 0.49 23.12 7.28
CA ASP A 262 -0.90 23.55 7.38
C ASP A 262 -1.85 22.49 6.79
N ILE A 263 -3.09 22.48 7.31
CA ILE A 263 -4.14 21.58 6.82
C ILE A 263 -4.42 21.87 5.35
N TYR A 264 -4.43 20.81 4.54
CA TYR A 264 -4.94 20.87 3.17
C TYR A 264 -6.46 20.74 3.19
N PRO A 265 -7.21 21.82 2.84
CA PRO A 265 -8.65 21.86 3.04
C PRO A 265 -9.43 20.98 2.06
N ALA A 266 -8.87 20.71 0.87
CA ALA A 266 -9.54 20.08 -0.25
C ALA A 266 -10.86 20.83 -0.59
N ARG A 267 -12.00 20.29 -0.17
CA ARG A 267 -13.34 20.85 -0.42
C ARG A 267 -14.01 21.43 0.82
N GLU A 268 -13.32 21.45 1.96
CA GLU A 268 -13.88 21.94 3.22
C GLU A 268 -13.55 23.40 3.46
N GLU A 269 -14.47 24.12 4.08
CA GLU A 269 -14.24 25.46 4.63
C GLU A 269 -13.49 25.34 5.97
N PRO A 270 -12.66 26.33 6.33
CA PRO A 270 -11.97 26.36 7.62
C PRO A 270 -12.94 26.24 8.80
N ILE A 271 -12.59 25.44 9.79
CA ILE A 271 -13.33 25.30 11.05
C ILE A 271 -12.61 26.11 12.12
N GLU A 272 -13.33 26.98 12.82
CA GLU A 272 -12.78 27.82 13.89
C GLU A 272 -12.08 26.96 14.95
N GLY A 273 -10.84 27.33 15.31
CA GLY A 273 -10.02 26.61 16.28
C GLY A 273 -9.38 25.32 15.77
N VAL A 274 -9.61 24.90 14.53
CA VAL A 274 -9.02 23.70 13.95
C VAL A 274 -7.86 24.06 13.03
N THR A 275 -6.65 23.86 13.54
CA THR A 275 -5.38 24.05 12.81
C THR A 275 -4.48 22.85 13.05
N SER A 276 -3.38 22.74 12.32
CA SER A 276 -2.36 21.70 12.55
C SER A 276 -1.75 21.78 13.97
N GLN A 277 -1.86 22.93 14.65
CA GLN A 277 -1.37 23.11 16.02
C GLN A 277 -2.03 22.13 17.01
N ILE A 278 -3.33 21.79 16.83
CA ILE A 278 -4.03 20.88 17.73
C ILE A 278 -3.43 19.45 17.73
N ILE A 279 -2.82 19.04 16.62
CA ILE A 279 -2.04 17.80 16.53
C ILE A 279 -0.67 18.01 17.17
N LEU A 280 0.03 19.10 16.82
CA LEU A 280 1.40 19.34 17.24
C LEU A 280 1.53 19.43 18.77
N ASP A 281 0.56 20.03 19.44
CA ASP A 281 0.54 20.17 20.91
C ASP A 281 0.59 18.80 21.60
N LYS A 282 0.00 17.76 21.00
CA LYS A 282 -0.10 16.40 21.52
C LYS A 282 1.02 15.47 21.07
N VAL A 283 1.80 15.83 20.04
CA VAL A 283 2.96 15.05 19.58
C VAL A 283 4.04 15.05 20.65
N THR A 284 4.62 13.88 20.92
CA THR A 284 5.68 13.68 21.94
C THR A 284 7.06 13.40 21.33
N ALA A 285 7.22 13.51 19.99
CA ALA A 285 8.52 13.42 19.33
C ALA A 285 9.51 14.45 19.92
N LYS A 286 10.81 14.11 19.94
CA LYS A 286 11.86 14.95 20.52
C LYS A 286 11.96 16.32 19.83
N GLU A 287 11.84 16.31 18.52
CA GLU A 287 11.87 17.51 17.70
C GLU A 287 10.53 17.62 16.96
N LYS A 288 9.87 18.77 17.06
CA LYS A 288 8.59 19.01 16.42
C LYS A 288 8.38 20.48 16.15
N ARG A 289 7.84 20.82 15.00
CA ARG A 289 7.51 22.21 14.64
C ARG A 289 6.44 22.29 13.54
N LEU A 290 5.69 23.40 13.54
CA LEU A 290 4.96 23.82 12.34
C LEU A 290 5.93 24.44 11.35
N VAL A 291 5.73 24.18 10.08
CA VAL A 291 6.49 24.77 8.98
C VAL A 291 5.58 25.08 7.82
N SER A 292 5.83 26.21 7.16
CA SER A 292 5.32 26.47 5.82
C SER A 292 6.08 25.65 4.78
N LYS A 293 5.57 25.58 3.56
CA LYS A 293 6.27 24.90 2.45
C LYS A 293 7.66 25.51 2.17
N ASN A 294 7.80 26.83 2.30
CA ASN A 294 9.09 27.49 2.10
C ASN A 294 10.08 27.16 3.23
N GLU A 295 9.62 27.21 4.47
CA GLU A 295 10.45 26.83 5.64
C GLU A 295 10.85 25.35 5.59
N LEU A 296 10.01 24.47 5.03
CA LEU A 296 10.38 23.09 4.79
C LEU A 296 11.57 22.97 3.83
N LEU A 297 11.58 23.72 2.73
CA LEU A 297 12.72 23.70 1.79
C LEU A 297 14.00 24.23 2.43
N ASP A 298 13.90 25.29 3.24
CA ASP A 298 15.04 25.84 3.98
C ASP A 298 15.53 24.86 5.05
N TYR A 299 14.61 24.16 5.69
CA TYR A 299 14.95 23.09 6.62
C TYR A 299 15.77 21.99 5.93
N VAL A 300 15.29 21.48 4.80
CA VAL A 300 15.98 20.42 4.03
C VAL A 300 17.38 20.85 3.57
N ARG A 301 17.58 22.14 3.25
CA ARG A 301 18.90 22.69 2.87
C ARG A 301 19.90 22.76 4.02
N THR A 302 19.41 22.98 5.23
CA THR A 302 20.26 23.36 6.38
C THR A 302 20.47 22.24 7.39
N HIS A 303 19.73 21.15 7.28
CA HIS A 303 19.79 20.03 8.22
C HIS A 303 20.27 18.74 7.54
N SER A 304 20.99 17.92 8.28
CA SER A 304 21.37 16.58 7.83
C SER A 304 20.16 15.64 7.92
N ILE A 305 19.83 15.00 6.82
CA ILE A 305 18.68 14.10 6.70
C ILE A 305 19.19 12.70 6.37
N GLU A 306 18.74 11.71 7.13
CA GLU A 306 19.00 10.31 6.85
C GLU A 306 17.79 9.64 6.19
N VAL A 307 16.59 9.79 6.79
CA VAL A 307 15.33 9.32 6.24
C VAL A 307 14.30 10.44 6.32
N LEU A 308 13.79 10.89 5.18
CA LEU A 308 12.71 11.86 5.07
C LEU A 308 11.47 11.16 4.51
N ALA A 309 10.36 11.25 5.22
CA ALA A 309 9.06 10.80 4.75
C ALA A 309 8.13 11.99 4.57
N THR A 310 7.57 12.17 3.36
CA THR A 310 6.44 13.08 3.12
C THR A 310 5.15 12.27 3.19
N ILE A 311 4.23 12.69 4.04
CA ILE A 311 3.02 11.91 4.36
C ILE A 311 1.79 12.81 4.23
N GLY A 312 0.78 12.36 3.50
CA GLY A 312 -0.51 13.04 3.39
C GLY A 312 -1.13 13.02 2.00
N ALA A 313 -2.46 13.18 1.95
CA ALA A 313 -3.27 13.18 0.73
C ALA A 313 -3.38 14.57 0.08
N GLY A 314 -2.79 15.60 0.68
CA GLY A 314 -2.76 16.95 0.14
C GLY A 314 -1.77 17.13 -0.99
N ASP A 315 -1.31 18.37 -1.16
CA ASP A 315 -0.42 18.78 -2.24
C ASP A 315 1.09 18.76 -1.85
N ILE A 316 1.43 18.10 -0.74
CA ILE A 316 2.82 17.93 -0.28
C ILE A 316 3.69 17.25 -1.35
N ASN A 317 3.14 16.34 -2.12
CA ASN A 317 3.85 15.65 -3.19
C ASN A 317 4.36 16.61 -4.29
N LEU A 318 3.74 17.76 -4.47
CA LEU A 318 4.22 18.78 -5.45
C LEU A 318 5.56 19.40 -5.04
N MET A 319 5.98 19.24 -3.79
CA MET A 319 7.28 19.69 -3.31
C MET A 319 8.41 18.69 -3.55
N LEU A 320 8.09 17.43 -3.84
CA LEU A 320 9.09 16.37 -4.02
C LEU A 320 10.19 16.70 -5.05
N PRO A 321 9.89 17.28 -6.23
CA PRO A 321 10.95 17.66 -7.18
C PRO A 321 11.95 18.66 -6.58
N GLN A 322 11.46 19.64 -5.81
CA GLN A 322 12.32 20.64 -5.18
C GLN A 322 13.11 20.02 -4.01
N ILE A 323 12.47 19.22 -3.16
CA ILE A 323 13.14 18.49 -2.07
C ILE A 323 14.24 17.60 -2.62
N LYS A 324 13.94 16.81 -3.69
CA LYS A 324 14.90 15.90 -4.32
C LYS A 324 16.11 16.61 -4.93
N ASN A 325 15.91 17.83 -5.43
CA ASN A 325 17.00 18.63 -6.00
C ASN A 325 17.91 19.26 -4.92
N ILE A 326 17.41 19.41 -3.69
CA ILE A 326 18.17 19.94 -2.55
C ILE A 326 18.99 18.83 -1.89
N LEU A 327 18.43 17.64 -1.74
CA LEU A 327 19.06 16.47 -1.15
C LEU A 327 20.09 15.84 -2.09
#